data_0d13bc602fc05b36197a8196993abeb1
#
_entry.id   0d13bc602fc05b36197a8196993abeb1
#
_cell.length_a   1.000
_cell.length_b   1.000
_cell.length_c   1.000
_cell.angle_alpha   90.00
_cell.angle_beta   90.00
_cell.angle_gamma   90.00
#
_symmetry.space_group_name_H-M   'P 1'
#
loop_
_entity.id
_entity.type
_entity.pdbx_description
1 polymer ?
#
loop_
_entity_poly.entity_id
_entity_poly.type
_entity_poly.pdbx_seq_one_letter_code
_entity_poly.pdbx_strand_id
1 'polypeptide(L)'
;GGSLGTAVQNMASAGTQTAALSVGGYGGSPAAAQKVNQQYNGSTWSEQADLTVARYGLRGAGTTTAAFVAGGPAPNNNLVESWNGASWTETTEMASGKENGASAGISTAFLIFGGVPPATGDVNTFEWNGSAWAEKADMNQAKRNLAGFGLYTAAIAAGGETPSVTANTESYNGTSWTEVNEMNTARRALAGSGSTTAGLVYGGITNTAKTESWNGASWTEVNDLGTAISTNGGTGTGNTLALSFGGESPITTATEEFSFPSSPILTEGMLFLSGG
;
A
#
# COMPACT_ATOMS: atom_id res chain seq x y z
N GLY A 1 -17.28 4.54 -0.43
CA GLY A 1 -17.62 3.15 -0.12
C GLY A 1 -18.13 2.97 1.30
N GLY A 2 -18.59 1.76 1.65
CA GLY A 2 -18.99 1.42 3.03
C GLY A 2 -17.80 1.46 4.00
N SER A 3 -18.08 1.67 5.28
CA SER A 3 -17.05 1.74 6.33
C SER A 3 -16.56 0.35 6.76
N LEU A 4 -15.30 0.25 7.19
CA LEU A 4 -14.76 -0.92 7.89
C LEU A 4 -15.60 -1.26 9.13
N GLY A 5 -15.71 -2.54 9.48
CA GLY A 5 -16.34 -2.98 10.74
C GLY A 5 -15.50 -2.63 11.96
N THR A 6 -14.19 -2.72 11.84
CA THR A 6 -13.22 -2.36 12.89
C THR A 6 -12.31 -1.25 12.40
N ALA A 7 -12.21 -0.16 13.18
CA ALA A 7 -11.30 0.93 12.90
C ALA A 7 -9.85 0.50 13.15
N VAL A 8 -9.01 0.58 12.12
CA VAL A 8 -7.60 0.19 12.16
C VAL A 8 -6.73 1.15 11.37
N GLN A 9 -5.49 1.26 11.79
CA GLN A 9 -4.41 1.96 11.09
C GLN A 9 -3.22 1.01 10.89
N ASN A 10 -2.31 1.35 10.00
CA ASN A 10 -1.06 0.63 9.79
C ASN A 10 -1.28 -0.87 9.49
N MET A 11 -2.36 -1.17 8.78
CA MET A 11 -2.73 -2.51 8.31
C MET A 11 -2.01 -2.86 7.01
N ALA A 12 -1.98 -4.15 6.67
CA ALA A 12 -1.69 -4.58 5.30
C ALA A 12 -2.95 -4.46 4.42
N SER A 13 -2.73 -4.32 3.13
CA SER A 13 -3.78 -4.27 2.12
C SER A 13 -3.45 -5.16 0.94
N ALA A 14 -4.48 -5.73 0.31
CA ALA A 14 -4.38 -6.50 -0.92
C ALA A 14 -5.64 -6.30 -1.77
N GLY A 15 -5.54 -6.51 -3.08
CA GLY A 15 -6.70 -6.46 -3.98
C GLY A 15 -6.76 -5.23 -4.88
N THR A 16 -7.98 -4.85 -5.24
CA THR A 16 -8.29 -3.76 -6.16
C THR A 16 -9.25 -2.76 -5.50
N GLN A 17 -9.63 -1.69 -6.21
CA GLN A 17 -10.61 -0.72 -5.73
C GLN A 17 -11.95 -1.36 -5.34
N THR A 18 -12.42 -2.35 -6.09
CA THR A 18 -13.75 -2.98 -5.90
C THR A 18 -13.70 -4.30 -5.17
N ALA A 19 -12.52 -4.84 -4.86
CA ALA A 19 -12.32 -6.12 -4.19
C ALA A 19 -11.02 -6.07 -3.38
N ALA A 20 -11.09 -5.66 -2.11
CA ALA A 20 -9.94 -5.40 -1.26
C ALA A 20 -9.96 -6.21 0.05
N LEU A 21 -8.79 -6.41 0.63
CA LEU A 21 -8.58 -6.88 1.99
C LEU A 21 -7.92 -5.79 2.83
N SER A 22 -8.41 -5.64 4.07
CA SER A 22 -7.77 -4.92 5.17
C SER A 22 -7.35 -5.95 6.21
N VAL A 23 -6.06 -6.08 6.50
CA VAL A 23 -5.53 -7.22 7.26
C VAL A 23 -4.66 -6.75 8.42
N GLY A 24 -5.00 -7.17 9.64
CA GLY A 24 -4.31 -6.76 10.85
C GLY A 24 -4.46 -5.27 11.13
N GLY A 25 -3.39 -4.65 11.60
CA GLY A 25 -3.35 -3.23 11.93
C GLY A 25 -3.37 -2.97 13.42
N TYR A 26 -3.40 -1.68 13.81
CA TYR A 26 -3.50 -1.21 15.18
C TYR A 26 -4.81 -0.48 15.36
N GLY A 27 -5.59 -0.85 16.35
CA GLY A 27 -6.89 -0.22 16.58
C GLY A 27 -7.77 -1.00 17.55
N GLY A 28 -9.07 -0.86 17.39
CA GLY A 28 -10.04 -1.48 18.29
C GLY A 28 -10.24 -0.68 19.60
N SER A 29 -10.99 -1.26 20.52
CA SER A 29 -11.23 -0.66 21.85
C SER A 29 -11.16 -1.75 22.93
N PRO A 30 -10.11 -1.77 23.79
CA PRO A 30 -8.95 -0.85 23.80
C PRO A 30 -8.06 -1.00 22.57
N ALA A 31 -7.32 0.05 22.20
CA ALA A 31 -6.45 0.04 21.03
C ALA A 31 -5.26 -0.93 21.23
N ALA A 32 -5.09 -1.85 20.28
CA ALA A 32 -4.05 -2.87 20.30
C ALA A 32 -3.75 -3.37 18.87
N ALA A 33 -2.72 -4.20 18.72
CA ALA A 33 -2.51 -4.98 17.50
C ALA A 33 -3.72 -5.88 17.23
N GLN A 34 -4.17 -5.94 15.99
CA GLN A 34 -5.35 -6.67 15.57
C GLN A 34 -4.99 -7.91 14.74
N LYS A 35 -5.88 -8.91 14.79
CA LYS A 35 -5.86 -10.06 13.86
C LYS A 35 -6.85 -9.88 12.71
N VAL A 36 -7.72 -8.89 12.82
CA VAL A 36 -8.89 -8.71 11.97
C VAL A 36 -8.54 -8.74 10.48
N ASN A 37 -9.32 -9.49 9.74
CA ASN A 37 -9.28 -9.52 8.27
C ASN A 37 -10.66 -9.12 7.75
N GLN A 38 -10.73 -8.05 7.00
CA GLN A 38 -11.97 -7.54 6.45
C GLN A 38 -11.88 -7.46 4.93
N GLN A 39 -12.94 -7.89 4.26
CA GLN A 39 -13.04 -7.92 2.80
C GLN A 39 -14.05 -6.91 2.29
N TYR A 40 -13.65 -6.12 1.32
CA TYR A 40 -14.50 -5.20 0.56
C TYR A 40 -14.99 -5.84 -0.74
N ASN A 41 -16.28 -5.68 -1.05
CA ASN A 41 -16.92 -6.22 -2.25
C ASN A 41 -17.32 -5.16 -3.29
N GLY A 42 -16.79 -3.94 -3.18
CA GLY A 42 -17.16 -2.81 -4.01
C GLY A 42 -18.28 -1.93 -3.41
N SER A 43 -18.85 -2.33 -2.25
CA SER A 43 -19.92 -1.58 -1.59
C SER A 43 -19.82 -1.62 -0.07
N THR A 44 -19.55 -2.79 0.49
CA THR A 44 -19.51 -3.03 1.93
C THR A 44 -18.31 -3.87 2.33
N TRP A 45 -17.90 -3.71 3.60
CA TRP A 45 -16.91 -4.56 4.23
C TRP A 45 -17.60 -5.70 5.01
N SER A 46 -16.99 -6.88 5.02
CA SER A 46 -17.39 -8.03 5.81
C SER A 46 -16.17 -8.67 6.48
N GLU A 47 -16.35 -9.14 7.71
CA GLU A 47 -15.29 -9.87 8.42
C GLU A 47 -15.05 -11.23 7.78
N GLN A 48 -13.79 -11.62 7.75
CA GLN A 48 -13.30 -12.92 7.28
C GLN A 48 -12.53 -13.61 8.41
N ALA A 49 -11.97 -14.80 8.16
CA ALA A 49 -11.13 -15.47 9.15
C ALA A 49 -9.88 -14.64 9.47
N ASP A 50 -9.59 -14.51 10.75
CA ASP A 50 -8.50 -13.71 11.31
C ASP A 50 -7.11 -14.26 10.99
N LEU A 51 -6.09 -13.39 11.06
CA LEU A 51 -4.68 -13.79 11.15
C LEU A 51 -4.44 -14.73 12.33
N THR A 52 -3.42 -15.56 12.24
CA THR A 52 -2.97 -16.40 13.37
C THR A 52 -2.40 -15.55 14.50
N VAL A 53 -1.67 -14.48 14.16
CA VAL A 53 -1.03 -13.56 15.12
C VAL A 53 -1.45 -12.11 14.89
N ALA A 54 -1.83 -11.40 15.96
CA ALA A 54 -2.15 -9.98 15.92
C ALA A 54 -0.90 -9.14 15.58
N ARG A 55 -0.97 -8.35 14.51
CA ARG A 55 0.15 -7.55 14.00
C ARG A 55 -0.32 -6.26 13.34
N TYR A 56 0.56 -5.25 13.36
CA TYR A 56 0.44 -4.00 12.61
C TYR A 56 1.77 -3.70 11.90
N GLY A 57 1.84 -2.71 11.04
CA GLY A 57 3.08 -2.38 10.32
C GLY A 57 3.53 -3.44 9.31
N LEU A 58 2.68 -4.44 9.08
CA LEU A 58 2.88 -5.50 8.10
C LEU A 58 2.56 -4.99 6.69
N ARG A 59 3.03 -5.71 5.68
CA ARG A 59 2.75 -5.37 4.27
C ARG A 59 2.14 -6.56 3.54
N GLY A 60 1.31 -6.27 2.55
CA GLY A 60 0.56 -7.29 1.85
C GLY A 60 0.52 -7.08 0.35
N ALA A 61 0.15 -8.14 -0.36
CA ALA A 61 -0.19 -8.13 -1.77
C ALA A 61 -1.09 -9.33 -2.11
N GLY A 62 -1.72 -9.29 -3.28
CA GLY A 62 -2.58 -10.35 -3.77
C GLY A 62 -4.00 -9.90 -4.07
N THR A 63 -4.92 -10.83 -3.92
CA THR A 63 -6.36 -10.64 -4.18
C THR A 63 -7.18 -11.05 -2.95
N THR A 64 -8.49 -10.87 -3.01
CA THR A 64 -9.41 -11.32 -1.96
C THR A 64 -9.49 -12.85 -1.80
N THR A 65 -8.99 -13.61 -2.78
CA THR A 65 -8.99 -15.09 -2.75
C THR A 65 -7.59 -15.68 -2.60
N ALA A 66 -6.53 -14.89 -2.76
CA ALA A 66 -5.14 -15.33 -2.62
C ALA A 66 -4.25 -14.13 -2.25
N ALA A 67 -3.99 -13.95 -0.96
CA ALA A 67 -3.19 -12.86 -0.45
C ALA A 67 -2.00 -13.36 0.39
N PHE A 68 -1.08 -12.45 0.65
CA PHE A 68 0.15 -12.71 1.35
C PHE A 68 0.46 -11.48 2.22
N VAL A 69 0.81 -11.71 3.48
CA VAL A 69 1.22 -10.65 4.41
C VAL A 69 2.51 -11.02 5.10
N ALA A 70 3.40 -10.05 5.24
CA ALA A 70 4.72 -10.23 5.82
C ALA A 70 5.07 -9.09 6.77
N GLY A 71 5.84 -9.40 7.81
CA GLY A 71 6.35 -8.44 8.77
C GLY A 71 5.40 -8.13 9.91
N GLY A 72 5.68 -7.03 10.58
CA GLY A 72 5.01 -6.54 11.78
C GLY A 72 6.01 -6.12 12.85
N PRO A 73 5.56 -5.80 14.07
CA PRO A 73 6.47 -5.42 15.15
C PRO A 73 7.19 -6.65 15.75
N ALA A 74 8.35 -6.42 16.35
CA ALA A 74 9.05 -7.47 17.10
C ALA A 74 8.15 -8.00 18.24
N PRO A 75 8.21 -9.31 18.56
CA PRO A 75 9.15 -10.32 18.05
C PRO A 75 8.71 -10.96 16.72
N ASN A 76 7.56 -10.62 16.17
CA ASN A 76 6.94 -11.28 15.02
C ASN A 76 7.25 -10.56 13.67
N ASN A 77 8.33 -9.82 13.61
CA ASN A 77 8.65 -8.98 12.45
C ASN A 77 9.16 -9.75 11.21
N ASN A 78 9.48 -11.03 11.34
CA ASN A 78 9.81 -11.94 10.23
C ASN A 78 8.66 -12.86 9.82
N LEU A 79 7.55 -12.83 10.56
CA LEU A 79 6.41 -13.73 10.35
C LEU A 79 5.70 -13.43 9.02
N VAL A 80 5.28 -14.50 8.36
CA VAL A 80 4.62 -14.45 7.06
C VAL A 80 3.39 -15.35 7.07
N GLU A 81 2.27 -14.85 6.58
CA GLU A 81 1.04 -15.63 6.42
C GLU A 81 0.49 -15.53 5.00
N SER A 82 -0.05 -16.64 4.50
CA SER A 82 -0.73 -16.73 3.21
C SER A 82 -2.22 -16.98 3.40
N TRP A 83 -3.04 -16.32 2.59
CA TRP A 83 -4.49 -16.41 2.52
C TRP A 83 -4.93 -17.22 1.30
N ASN A 84 -5.82 -18.20 1.50
CA ASN A 84 -6.35 -19.05 0.44
C ASN A 84 -7.82 -18.76 0.05
N GLY A 85 -8.36 -17.64 0.52
CA GLY A 85 -9.77 -17.27 0.33
C GLY A 85 -10.67 -17.70 1.49
N ALA A 86 -10.17 -18.50 2.47
CA ALA A 86 -10.94 -19.00 3.58
C ALA A 86 -10.19 -18.94 4.94
N SER A 87 -8.88 -19.08 4.94
CA SER A 87 -8.04 -19.09 6.14
C SER A 87 -6.63 -18.57 5.88
N TRP A 88 -6.01 -18.03 6.94
CA TRP A 88 -4.60 -17.68 6.98
C TRP A 88 -3.77 -18.87 7.46
N THR A 89 -2.61 -19.06 6.89
CA THR A 89 -1.65 -20.11 7.27
C THR A 89 -0.25 -19.51 7.30
N GLU A 90 0.48 -19.76 8.38
CA GLU A 90 1.89 -19.40 8.47
C GLU A 90 2.69 -20.12 7.40
N THR A 91 3.65 -19.44 6.81
CA THR A 91 4.53 -19.97 5.78
C THR A 91 5.98 -19.57 6.09
N THR A 92 6.92 -19.83 5.17
CA THR A 92 8.35 -19.57 5.38
C THR A 92 8.62 -18.14 5.79
N GLU A 93 9.20 -17.95 6.95
CA GLU A 93 9.56 -16.65 7.51
C GLU A 93 10.66 -15.96 6.70
N MET A 94 10.70 -14.63 6.77
CA MET A 94 11.81 -13.83 6.24
C MET A 94 13.09 -14.05 7.08
N ALA A 95 14.25 -13.98 6.43
CA ALA A 95 15.55 -14.06 7.12
C ALA A 95 15.80 -12.85 8.03
N SER A 96 15.22 -11.69 7.73
CA SER A 96 15.28 -10.46 8.53
C SER A 96 13.89 -9.86 8.66
N GLY A 97 13.54 -9.43 9.85
CA GLY A 97 12.24 -8.86 10.14
C GLY A 97 12.05 -7.49 9.50
N LYS A 98 10.79 -7.18 9.15
CA LYS A 98 10.37 -5.91 8.57
C LYS A 98 9.12 -5.38 9.24
N GLU A 99 9.15 -4.10 9.60
CA GLU A 99 7.99 -3.34 10.05
C GLU A 99 7.96 -2.00 9.31
N ASN A 100 6.80 -1.51 8.92
CA ASN A 100 6.64 -0.20 8.28
C ASN A 100 7.49 0.00 7.00
N GLY A 101 7.83 -1.08 6.31
CA GLY A 101 8.40 -1.04 4.96
C GLY A 101 7.35 -0.74 3.89
N ALA A 102 7.62 -1.15 2.67
CA ALA A 102 6.66 -1.15 1.58
C ALA A 102 6.72 -2.46 0.81
N SER A 103 5.72 -2.70 -0.04
CA SER A 103 5.64 -3.93 -0.83
C SER A 103 5.13 -3.70 -2.24
N ALA A 104 5.43 -4.66 -3.11
CA ALA A 104 4.91 -4.74 -4.48
C ALA A 104 4.73 -6.21 -4.88
N GLY A 105 3.88 -6.47 -5.87
CA GLY A 105 3.70 -7.81 -6.41
C GLY A 105 2.36 -8.47 -6.08
N ILE A 106 2.37 -9.81 -6.03
CA ILE A 106 1.21 -10.67 -5.78
C ILE A 106 1.57 -11.75 -4.75
N SER A 107 0.61 -12.56 -4.31
CA SER A 107 0.80 -13.56 -3.25
C SER A 107 1.87 -14.61 -3.53
N THR A 108 2.17 -14.91 -4.78
CA THR A 108 3.19 -15.90 -5.21
C THR A 108 4.48 -15.29 -5.74
N ALA A 109 4.54 -13.97 -5.84
CA ALA A 109 5.70 -13.21 -6.34
C ALA A 109 5.68 -11.81 -5.71
N PHE A 110 6.29 -11.70 -4.52
CA PHE A 110 6.15 -10.56 -3.62
C PHE A 110 7.52 -9.94 -3.34
N LEU A 111 7.57 -8.63 -3.31
CA LEU A 111 8.73 -7.85 -2.93
C LEU A 111 8.40 -7.05 -1.68
N ILE A 112 9.29 -7.05 -0.68
CA ILE A 112 9.22 -6.17 0.49
C ILE A 112 10.54 -5.42 0.64
N PHE A 113 10.48 -4.13 0.92
CA PHE A 113 11.65 -3.26 0.95
C PHE A 113 11.53 -2.13 1.97
N GLY A 114 12.66 -1.64 2.44
CA GLY A 114 12.72 -0.62 3.48
C GLY A 114 12.18 -1.10 4.83
N GLY A 115 11.75 -0.15 5.66
CA GLY A 115 11.15 -0.42 6.96
C GLY A 115 12.12 -0.36 8.13
N VAL A 116 11.80 -1.03 9.21
CA VAL A 116 12.64 -1.20 10.40
C VAL A 116 12.76 -2.68 10.75
N PRO A 117 13.81 -3.15 11.48
CA PRO A 117 14.99 -2.46 11.93
C PRO A 117 15.97 -2.14 10.79
N PRO A 118 16.89 -1.17 10.94
CA PRO A 118 17.10 -0.29 12.09
C PRO A 118 16.07 0.85 12.21
N ALA A 119 15.99 1.49 13.37
CA ALA A 119 15.00 2.54 13.64
C ALA A 119 15.11 3.76 12.71
N THR A 120 16.24 3.96 12.06
CA THR A 120 16.49 5.02 11.08
C THR A 120 15.95 4.70 9.68
N GLY A 121 15.37 3.50 9.48
CA GLY A 121 14.97 2.97 8.18
C GLY A 121 15.98 1.97 7.63
N ASP A 122 15.56 1.16 6.69
CA ASP A 122 16.35 0.08 6.09
C ASP A 122 16.42 0.23 4.57
N VAL A 123 17.45 -0.33 3.96
CA VAL A 123 17.66 -0.39 2.51
C VAL A 123 17.30 -1.75 1.93
N ASN A 124 17.30 -2.81 2.77
CA ASN A 124 17.20 -4.19 2.31
C ASN A 124 15.91 -4.47 1.55
N THR A 125 16.04 -5.25 0.50
CA THR A 125 14.94 -5.74 -0.33
C THR A 125 14.93 -7.26 -0.31
N PHE A 126 13.77 -7.86 -0.03
CA PHE A 126 13.55 -9.30 -0.09
C PHE A 126 12.46 -9.65 -1.10
N GLU A 127 12.70 -10.71 -1.86
CA GLU A 127 11.76 -11.27 -2.82
C GLU A 127 11.28 -12.64 -2.36
N TRP A 128 9.98 -12.85 -2.42
CA TRP A 128 9.31 -14.14 -2.30
C TRP A 128 8.93 -14.66 -3.68
N ASN A 129 9.34 -15.89 -4.02
CA ASN A 129 9.08 -16.50 -5.31
C ASN A 129 7.95 -17.55 -5.29
N GLY A 130 7.15 -17.59 -4.23
CA GLY A 130 6.10 -18.59 -4.01
C GLY A 130 6.55 -19.78 -3.15
N SER A 131 7.86 -19.93 -2.87
CA SER A 131 8.41 -21.03 -2.07
C SER A 131 9.54 -20.64 -1.12
N ALA A 132 10.33 -19.62 -1.47
CA ALA A 132 11.49 -19.18 -0.70
C ALA A 132 11.71 -17.68 -0.80
N TRP A 133 12.36 -17.12 0.21
CA TRP A 133 12.84 -15.74 0.22
C TRP A 133 14.25 -15.64 -0.33
N ALA A 134 14.52 -14.58 -1.07
CA ALA A 134 15.85 -14.22 -1.54
C ALA A 134 16.11 -12.73 -1.29
N GLU A 135 17.29 -12.39 -0.82
CA GLU A 135 17.75 -11.01 -0.74
C GLU A 135 18.08 -10.50 -2.14
N LYS A 136 17.70 -9.27 -2.42
CA LYS A 136 17.90 -8.57 -3.68
C LYS A 136 18.76 -7.33 -3.46
N ALA A 137 19.00 -6.56 -4.54
CA ALA A 137 19.74 -5.31 -4.43
C ALA A 137 19.03 -4.34 -3.48
N ASP A 138 19.81 -3.69 -2.66
CA ASP A 138 19.35 -2.68 -1.71
C ASP A 138 18.85 -1.42 -2.40
N MET A 139 17.90 -0.72 -1.76
CA MET A 139 17.55 0.65 -2.11
C MET A 139 18.74 1.59 -1.94
N ASN A 140 18.79 2.69 -2.68
CA ASN A 140 19.85 3.68 -2.55
C ASN A 140 19.74 4.48 -1.24
N GLN A 141 18.53 4.63 -0.73
CA GLN A 141 18.26 5.37 0.51
C GLN A 141 17.48 4.53 1.52
N ALA A 142 18.00 4.46 2.75
CA ALA A 142 17.29 3.81 3.86
C ALA A 142 16.00 4.57 4.16
N LYS A 143 14.86 3.88 4.16
CA LYS A 143 13.53 4.51 4.37
C LYS A 143 12.61 3.61 5.17
N ARG A 144 11.72 4.24 5.94
CA ARG A 144 10.56 3.59 6.57
C ARG A 144 9.30 4.42 6.35
N ASN A 145 8.13 3.87 6.60
CA ASN A 145 6.84 4.55 6.41
C ASN A 145 6.65 5.09 4.98
N LEU A 146 7.18 4.40 4.00
CA LEU A 146 7.12 4.74 2.59
C LEU A 146 5.93 4.04 1.91
N ALA A 147 5.52 4.54 0.76
CA ALA A 147 4.59 3.85 -0.14
C ALA A 147 5.34 2.93 -1.11
N GLY A 148 4.71 1.82 -1.47
CA GLY A 148 5.19 0.91 -2.51
C GLY A 148 4.05 0.43 -3.40
N PHE A 149 4.36 0.22 -4.68
CA PHE A 149 3.44 -0.35 -5.65
C PHE A 149 4.18 -0.90 -6.87
N GLY A 150 3.47 -1.66 -7.69
CA GLY A 150 4.01 -2.31 -8.88
C GLY A 150 4.08 -3.83 -8.77
N LEU A 151 5.03 -4.42 -9.49
CA LEU A 151 5.29 -5.86 -9.52
C LEU A 151 6.60 -6.18 -8.78
N TYR A 152 6.82 -7.44 -8.41
CA TYR A 152 8.06 -7.90 -7.78
C TYR A 152 9.31 -7.68 -8.65
N THR A 153 9.15 -7.58 -9.98
CA THR A 153 10.24 -7.28 -10.94
C THR A 153 10.28 -5.82 -11.38
N ALA A 154 9.30 -5.00 -10.97
CA ALA A 154 9.20 -3.60 -11.39
C ALA A 154 8.37 -2.84 -10.35
N ALA A 155 9.02 -2.20 -9.38
CA ALA A 155 8.38 -1.56 -8.25
C ALA A 155 8.78 -0.08 -8.11
N ILE A 156 7.94 0.68 -7.44
CA ILE A 156 8.21 2.06 -7.00
C ILE A 156 8.22 2.09 -5.47
N ALA A 157 9.21 2.79 -4.92
CA ALA A 157 9.33 3.17 -3.53
C ALA A 157 9.25 4.69 -3.43
N ALA A 158 8.19 5.24 -2.84
CA ALA A 158 7.95 6.68 -2.84
C ALA A 158 7.79 7.25 -1.42
N GLY A 159 8.44 8.38 -1.16
CA GLY A 159 8.37 9.08 0.12
C GLY A 159 8.99 8.31 1.27
N GLY A 160 8.43 8.50 2.46
CA GLY A 160 8.94 7.91 3.71
C GLY A 160 9.77 8.87 4.54
N GLU A 161 10.57 8.32 5.45
CA GLU A 161 11.49 9.11 6.28
C GLU A 161 12.83 8.40 6.50
N THR A 162 13.92 9.19 6.58
CA THR A 162 15.28 8.75 6.85
C THR A 162 16.28 9.91 7.09
N PRO A 163 16.64 10.37 8.25
CA PRO A 163 15.81 10.47 9.45
C PRO A 163 14.66 11.47 9.29
N SER A 164 14.70 12.31 8.24
CA SER A 164 13.69 13.32 7.91
C SER A 164 12.73 12.82 6.84
N VAL A 165 11.53 13.39 6.84
CA VAL A 165 10.53 13.12 5.78
C VAL A 165 11.10 13.49 4.42
N THR A 166 10.91 12.64 3.43
CA THR A 166 11.49 12.79 2.09
C THR A 166 10.42 12.68 0.99
N ALA A 167 10.69 13.31 -0.15
CA ALA A 167 9.96 13.15 -1.40
C ALA A 167 10.63 12.14 -2.35
N ASN A 168 11.82 11.63 -1.97
CA ASN A 168 12.62 10.74 -2.80
C ASN A 168 11.80 9.55 -3.31
N THR A 169 11.95 9.27 -4.59
CA THR A 169 11.33 8.14 -5.27
C THR A 169 12.40 7.28 -5.92
N GLU A 170 12.32 5.97 -5.72
CA GLU A 170 13.18 4.99 -6.36
C GLU A 170 12.37 4.00 -7.16
N SER A 171 12.88 3.59 -8.31
CA SER A 171 12.33 2.58 -9.20
C SER A 171 13.20 1.34 -9.21
N TYR A 172 12.58 0.16 -9.03
CA TYR A 172 13.21 -1.15 -9.13
C TYR A 172 12.93 -1.77 -10.49
N ASN A 173 13.96 -2.31 -11.14
CA ASN A 173 13.86 -2.92 -12.48
C ASN A 173 13.99 -4.45 -12.47
N GLY A 174 13.87 -5.09 -11.29
CA GLY A 174 14.10 -6.52 -11.09
C GLY A 174 15.53 -6.88 -10.72
N THR A 175 16.48 -5.94 -10.83
CA THR A 175 17.90 -6.16 -10.57
C THR A 175 18.48 -5.09 -9.64
N SER A 176 18.10 -3.83 -9.81
CA SER A 176 18.65 -2.70 -9.07
C SER A 176 17.60 -1.61 -8.84
N TRP A 177 17.80 -0.81 -7.80
CA TRP A 177 17.07 0.41 -7.55
C TRP A 177 17.77 1.61 -8.19
N THR A 178 17.00 2.55 -8.71
CA THR A 178 17.49 3.79 -9.32
C THR A 178 16.61 4.94 -8.85
N GLU A 179 17.22 6.04 -8.40
CA GLU A 179 16.49 7.26 -8.09
C GLU A 179 15.84 7.84 -9.35
N VAL A 180 14.59 8.25 -9.22
CA VAL A 180 13.79 8.87 -10.27
C VAL A 180 13.21 10.19 -9.77
N ASN A 181 12.38 10.87 -10.55
CA ASN A 181 11.80 12.14 -10.16
C ASN A 181 11.02 12.05 -8.85
N GLU A 182 11.32 12.94 -7.94
CA GLU A 182 10.73 13.03 -6.61
C GLU A 182 9.24 13.43 -6.66
N MET A 183 8.48 13.06 -5.61
CA MET A 183 7.13 13.58 -5.37
C MET A 183 7.18 15.11 -5.21
N ASN A 184 6.07 15.78 -5.52
CA ASN A 184 5.98 17.23 -5.32
C ASN A 184 5.95 17.62 -3.83
N THR A 185 5.49 16.71 -2.97
CA THR A 185 5.40 16.94 -1.52
C THR A 185 6.05 15.79 -0.75
N ALA A 186 7.06 16.11 0.08
CA ALA A 186 7.68 15.14 0.98
C ALA A 186 6.65 14.65 1.99
N ARG A 187 6.43 13.32 2.08
CA ARG A 187 5.42 12.69 2.95
C ARG A 187 5.90 11.32 3.42
N ARG A 188 5.42 10.92 4.60
CA ARG A 188 5.59 9.58 5.16
C ARG A 188 4.24 9.03 5.61
N ALA A 189 4.16 7.74 5.90
CA ALA A 189 2.96 7.05 6.34
C ALA A 189 1.77 7.24 5.36
N LEU A 190 2.07 7.23 4.08
CA LEU A 190 1.17 7.38 2.95
C LEU A 190 0.86 6.00 2.36
N ALA A 191 -0.27 5.87 1.70
CA ALA A 191 -0.60 4.70 0.92
C ALA A 191 -0.20 4.87 -0.56
N GLY A 192 0.01 3.75 -1.24
CA GLY A 192 0.32 3.73 -2.66
C GLY A 192 -0.36 2.57 -3.38
N SER A 193 -0.63 2.74 -4.67
CA SER A 193 -1.23 1.71 -5.51
C SER A 193 -0.91 1.93 -6.99
N GLY A 194 -0.99 0.87 -7.79
CA GLY A 194 -0.82 0.95 -9.24
C GLY A 194 0.40 0.22 -9.77
N SER A 195 0.90 0.69 -10.91
CA SER A 195 2.06 0.14 -11.62
C SER A 195 3.19 1.15 -11.72
N THR A 196 4.37 0.71 -12.16
CA THR A 196 5.54 1.57 -12.37
C THR A 196 5.36 2.65 -13.45
N THR A 197 4.30 2.58 -14.24
CA THR A 197 3.97 3.59 -15.27
C THR A 197 2.65 4.30 -15.02
N ALA A 198 1.90 3.87 -14.01
CA ALA A 198 0.59 4.43 -13.67
C ALA A 198 0.29 4.17 -12.19
N GLY A 199 0.76 5.04 -11.30
CA GLY A 199 0.64 4.90 -9.85
C GLY A 199 -0.03 6.08 -9.19
N LEU A 200 -0.51 5.86 -7.97
CA LEU A 200 -1.02 6.87 -7.06
C LEU A 200 -0.37 6.75 -5.70
N VAL A 201 -0.13 7.89 -5.06
CA VAL A 201 0.15 7.97 -3.63
C VAL A 201 -0.80 8.98 -2.99
N TYR A 202 -1.31 8.66 -1.81
CA TYR A 202 -2.34 9.46 -1.16
C TYR A 202 -2.23 9.44 0.36
N GLY A 203 -2.68 10.54 0.98
CA GLY A 203 -2.59 10.74 2.42
C GLY A 203 -1.17 10.95 2.91
N GLY A 204 -0.94 10.68 4.18
CA GLY A 204 0.37 10.73 4.84
C GLY A 204 0.46 11.81 5.92
N ILE A 205 1.56 11.80 6.66
CA ILE A 205 1.90 12.85 7.63
C ILE A 205 2.69 13.96 6.89
N THR A 206 2.36 15.23 7.08
CA THR A 206 1.58 15.88 8.17
C THR A 206 0.08 16.02 7.84
N ASN A 207 -0.69 14.97 8.08
CA ASN A 207 -2.17 14.94 7.93
C ASN A 207 -2.64 15.65 6.65
N THR A 208 -2.32 15.09 5.52
CA THR A 208 -2.70 15.66 4.24
C THR A 208 -3.71 14.78 3.52
N ALA A 209 -4.62 15.41 2.82
CA ALA A 209 -5.49 14.76 1.85
C ALA A 209 -4.82 14.58 0.49
N LYS A 210 -3.62 15.14 0.31
CA LYS A 210 -2.93 15.19 -1.00
C LYS A 210 -2.81 13.84 -1.67
N THR A 211 -3.13 13.87 -2.97
CA THR A 211 -2.95 12.74 -3.86
C THR A 211 -2.07 13.14 -5.03
N GLU A 212 -1.07 12.34 -5.33
CA GLU A 212 -0.19 12.53 -6.48
C GLU A 212 -0.21 11.31 -7.40
N SER A 213 -0.28 11.56 -8.70
CA SER A 213 -0.27 10.56 -9.76
C SER A 213 1.12 10.46 -10.40
N TRP A 214 1.61 9.25 -10.53
CA TRP A 214 2.84 8.88 -11.23
C TRP A 214 2.52 8.40 -12.64
N ASN A 215 3.21 8.90 -13.65
CA ASN A 215 3.01 8.53 -15.06
C ASN A 215 4.16 7.70 -15.66
N GLY A 216 5.07 7.21 -14.83
CA GLY A 216 6.29 6.51 -15.26
C GLY A 216 7.52 7.41 -15.37
N ALA A 217 7.33 8.74 -15.31
CA ALA A 217 8.42 9.71 -15.44
C ALA A 217 8.33 10.85 -14.42
N SER A 218 7.13 11.30 -14.08
CA SER A 218 6.92 12.45 -13.19
C SER A 218 5.67 12.30 -12.33
N TRP A 219 5.64 13.04 -11.22
CA TRP A 219 4.50 13.16 -10.34
C TRP A 219 3.66 14.40 -10.69
N THR A 220 2.36 14.27 -10.59
CA THR A 220 1.40 15.36 -10.79
C THR A 220 0.37 15.31 -9.66
N GLU A 221 0.12 16.45 -9.01
CA GLU A 221 -0.96 16.57 -8.03
C GLU A 221 -2.31 16.41 -8.73
N VAL A 222 -3.18 15.58 -8.14
CA VAL A 222 -4.52 15.28 -8.65
C VAL A 222 -5.54 15.56 -7.56
N ASN A 223 -6.81 15.18 -7.75
CA ASN A 223 -7.86 15.42 -6.75
C ASN A 223 -7.49 14.79 -5.40
N ASP A 224 -7.57 15.57 -4.36
CA ASP A 224 -7.29 15.15 -3.00
C ASP A 224 -8.35 14.18 -2.45
N LEU A 225 -7.98 13.44 -1.40
CA LEU A 225 -8.94 12.72 -0.57
C LEU A 225 -9.93 13.70 0.07
N GLY A 226 -11.13 13.25 0.36
CA GLY A 226 -12.13 14.05 1.09
C GLY A 226 -11.71 14.33 2.53
N THR A 227 -10.88 13.46 3.10
CA THR A 227 -10.39 13.58 4.48
C THR A 227 -8.87 13.41 4.53
N ALA A 228 -8.18 14.32 5.25
CA ALA A 228 -6.75 14.17 5.53
C ALA A 228 -6.51 12.95 6.42
N ILE A 229 -5.63 12.04 5.99
CA ILE A 229 -5.41 10.77 6.67
C ILE A 229 -3.95 10.29 6.51
N SER A 230 -3.49 9.50 7.48
CA SER A 230 -2.18 8.85 7.42
C SER A 230 -2.28 7.39 7.88
N THR A 231 -1.23 6.59 7.63
CA THR A 231 -1.19 5.16 7.99
C THR A 231 -2.38 4.34 7.49
N ASN A 232 -3.03 4.82 6.44
CA ASN A 232 -4.18 4.19 5.80
C ASN A 232 -3.75 2.99 4.93
N GLY A 233 -4.68 2.06 4.76
CA GLY A 233 -4.55 1.02 3.74
C GLY A 233 -4.85 1.59 2.36
N GLY A 234 -4.27 0.98 1.34
CA GLY A 234 -4.50 1.39 -0.04
C GLY A 234 -4.39 0.25 -1.03
N THR A 235 -5.30 0.22 -2.00
CA THR A 235 -5.28 -0.72 -3.13
C THR A 235 -5.71 -0.03 -4.42
N GLY A 236 -5.32 -0.60 -5.55
CA GLY A 236 -5.69 -0.06 -6.86
C GLY A 236 -4.86 -0.69 -7.98
N THR A 237 -5.35 -0.57 -9.20
CA THR A 237 -4.70 -1.20 -10.37
C THR A 237 -3.93 -0.20 -11.24
N GLY A 238 -4.00 1.08 -10.93
CA GLY A 238 -3.33 2.14 -11.70
C GLY A 238 -3.57 3.51 -11.08
N ASN A 239 -3.28 4.55 -11.84
CA ASN A 239 -3.46 5.93 -11.41
C ASN A 239 -4.88 6.48 -11.63
N THR A 240 -5.83 5.64 -12.02
CA THR A 240 -7.21 6.03 -12.30
C THR A 240 -8.22 5.46 -11.32
N LEU A 241 -7.88 4.37 -10.64
CA LEU A 241 -8.76 3.66 -9.71
C LEU A 241 -7.99 3.24 -8.47
N ALA A 242 -8.35 3.76 -7.31
CA ALA A 242 -7.78 3.39 -6.03
C ALA A 242 -8.83 3.39 -4.90
N LEU A 243 -8.52 2.68 -3.84
CA LEU A 243 -9.28 2.63 -2.61
C LEU A 243 -8.37 3.00 -1.45
N SER A 244 -8.78 3.94 -0.62
CA SER A 244 -8.18 4.29 0.67
C SER A 244 -9.11 3.89 1.78
N PHE A 245 -8.60 3.27 2.85
CA PHE A 245 -9.42 2.83 3.98
C PHE A 245 -8.65 2.81 5.29
N GLY A 246 -9.40 2.94 6.39
CA GLY A 246 -8.82 3.00 7.74
C GLY A 246 -7.85 4.16 7.88
N GLY A 247 -6.86 4.01 8.75
CA GLY A 247 -5.84 5.03 9.03
C GLY A 247 -6.13 5.82 10.28
N GLU A 248 -5.31 6.84 10.54
CA GLU A 248 -5.42 7.68 11.73
C GLU A 248 -5.60 9.15 11.41
N SER A 249 -6.24 9.83 12.32
CA SER A 249 -6.41 11.23 12.56
C SER A 249 -7.88 11.66 12.74
N PRO A 250 -8.62 11.03 13.67
CA PRO A 250 -8.39 9.86 14.54
C PRO A 250 -8.43 8.51 13.79
N ILE A 251 -8.11 7.37 14.48
CA ILE A 251 -8.27 6.02 13.91
C ILE A 251 -9.72 5.86 13.42
N THR A 252 -9.89 5.47 12.15
CA THR A 252 -11.18 5.55 11.47
C THR A 252 -11.56 4.26 10.78
N THR A 253 -12.86 4.11 10.51
CA THR A 253 -13.43 3.09 9.63
C THR A 253 -13.68 3.60 8.22
N ALA A 254 -13.35 4.86 7.92
CA ALA A 254 -13.65 5.49 6.64
C ALA A 254 -13.04 4.74 5.45
N THR A 255 -13.77 4.78 4.35
CA THR A 255 -13.32 4.24 3.05
C THR A 255 -13.63 5.27 1.97
N GLU A 256 -12.62 5.65 1.22
CA GLU A 256 -12.74 6.58 0.11
C GLU A 256 -12.29 5.92 -1.21
N GLU A 257 -13.06 6.13 -2.25
CA GLU A 257 -12.77 5.65 -3.60
C GLU A 257 -12.25 6.79 -4.46
N PHE A 258 -11.13 6.56 -5.11
CA PHE A 258 -10.59 7.45 -6.12
C PHE A 258 -10.93 6.92 -7.50
N SER A 259 -11.55 7.79 -8.33
CA SER A 259 -11.73 7.52 -9.74
C SER A 259 -11.51 8.81 -10.51
N PHE A 260 -10.73 8.75 -11.59
CA PHE A 260 -10.76 9.87 -12.54
C PHE A 260 -12.16 9.95 -13.16
N PRO A 261 -12.73 11.14 -13.29
CA PRO A 261 -13.92 11.30 -14.12
C PRO A 261 -13.56 10.78 -15.52
N SER A 262 -14.31 9.79 -16.00
CA SER A 262 -14.19 9.38 -17.39
C SER A 262 -14.39 10.61 -18.26
N SER A 263 -13.36 11.05 -18.99
CA SER A 263 -13.58 12.04 -20.05
C SER A 263 -14.72 11.50 -20.90
N PRO A 264 -15.75 12.31 -21.20
CA PRO A 264 -16.79 11.86 -22.11
C PRO A 264 -16.10 11.37 -23.39
N ILE A 265 -16.30 10.10 -23.72
CA ILE A 265 -15.84 9.57 -24.99
C ILE A 265 -16.56 10.41 -26.03
N LEU A 266 -15.85 11.34 -26.66
CA LEU A 266 -16.34 12.01 -27.85
C LEU A 266 -16.45 10.92 -28.93
N THR A 267 -17.61 10.30 -29.02
CA THR A 267 -17.92 9.47 -30.17
C THR A 267 -17.85 10.39 -31.40
N GLU A 268 -17.04 10.02 -32.39
CA GLU A 268 -16.96 10.70 -33.65
C GLU A 268 -18.40 10.99 -34.16
N GLY A 269 -18.75 12.24 -34.30
CA GLY A 269 -20.08 12.68 -34.71
C GLY A 269 -20.77 13.74 -33.85
N MET A 270 -20.26 14.08 -32.67
CA MET A 270 -20.75 15.25 -31.92
C MET A 270 -20.03 16.52 -32.38
N LEU A 271 -20.52 17.07 -33.45
CA LEU A 271 -20.19 18.43 -33.89
C LEU A 271 -20.97 19.41 -33.00
N PHE A 272 -20.30 20.05 -32.04
CA PHE A 272 -20.89 21.22 -31.37
C PHE A 272 -20.90 22.40 -32.34
N LEU A 273 -22.01 22.63 -32.95
CA LEU A 273 -22.29 23.93 -33.56
C LEU A 273 -22.53 24.93 -32.42
N SER A 274 -21.55 25.78 -32.13
CA SER A 274 -21.77 26.97 -31.33
C SER A 274 -22.68 27.87 -32.17
N GLY A 275 -23.96 27.93 -31.82
CA GLY A 275 -24.86 28.93 -32.33
C GLY A 275 -24.39 30.33 -31.93
N GLY A 276 -24.29 31.24 -32.91
CA GLY A 276 -23.95 32.63 -32.71
C GLY A 276 -25.00 33.44 -31.95
#